data_6663b440c4cf6c2ccc397febcbbba39f
#
_entry.id   6663b440c4cf6c2ccc397febcbbba39f
#
_cell.length_a   1.000
_cell.length_b   1.000
_cell.length_c   1.000
_cell.angle_alpha   90.00
_cell.angle_beta   90.00
_cell.angle_gamma   90.00
#
_symmetry.space_group_name_H-M   'P 1'
#
loop_
_entity.id
_entity.type
_entity.pdbx_description
1 polymer ?
#
loop_
_entity_poly.entity_id
_entity_poly.type
_entity_poly.pdbx_seq_one_letter_code
_entity_poly.pdbx_strand_id
1 'polypeptide(L)'
;MIEAAIGRGVYGMIITDHDNVMGGLVGKKAARKYRNFRVIPGAEISSQSGHILAIGIETDVPKRLSVEETVERIHDLGGIAIASHPFSRRVRPSLREECLKTDGIEVFNATNRGLANVQAVSLARTNGRPATAGSDSHWVRTVGKAGIICDDPLNDIRRGQTRLFGTYASLWRMRVFNFRQLASALVNRPIWK
;
A
#
# COMPACT_ATOMS: atom_id res chain seq x y z
N MET A 1 -17.19 3.30 2.60
CA MET A 1 -15.74 3.19 2.89
C MET A 1 -15.25 4.41 3.67
N ILE A 2 -15.37 5.65 3.17
CA ILE A 2 -14.87 6.88 3.83
C ILE A 2 -15.38 7.02 5.27
N GLU A 3 -16.69 6.93 5.51
CA GLU A 3 -17.28 7.03 6.86
C GLU A 3 -16.74 5.95 7.82
N ALA A 4 -16.50 4.75 7.30
CA ALA A 4 -15.91 3.68 8.09
C ALA A 4 -14.43 3.93 8.43
N ALA A 5 -13.68 4.59 7.54
CA ALA A 5 -12.31 5.02 7.80
C ALA A 5 -12.29 6.11 8.89
N ILE A 6 -13.13 7.15 8.74
CA ILE A 6 -13.28 8.23 9.72
C ILE A 6 -13.65 7.67 11.11
N GLY A 7 -14.65 6.78 11.17
CA GLY A 7 -15.09 6.15 12.42
C GLY A 7 -14.01 5.28 13.09
N ARG A 8 -12.90 4.98 12.40
CA ARG A 8 -11.73 4.27 12.94
C ARG A 8 -10.53 5.18 13.21
N GLY A 9 -10.71 6.50 13.12
CA GLY A 9 -9.65 7.47 13.35
C GLY A 9 -8.62 7.53 12.22
N VAL A 10 -8.99 7.12 11.00
CA VAL A 10 -8.15 7.26 9.81
C VAL A 10 -8.43 8.64 9.20
N TYR A 11 -7.38 9.39 8.87
CA TYR A 11 -7.48 10.77 8.35
C TYR A 11 -7.43 10.85 6.83
N GLY A 12 -7.16 9.75 6.17
CA GLY A 12 -7.16 9.67 4.72
C GLY A 12 -7.09 8.24 4.22
N MET A 13 -7.32 8.06 2.93
CA MET A 13 -7.18 6.76 2.27
C MET A 13 -6.68 6.94 0.85
N ILE A 14 -5.98 5.93 0.37
CA ILE A 14 -5.64 5.77 -1.03
C ILE A 14 -6.62 4.74 -1.59
N ILE A 15 -7.32 5.09 -2.65
CA ILE A 15 -8.27 4.18 -3.31
C ILE A 15 -7.62 3.71 -4.61
N THR A 16 -7.49 2.39 -4.73
CA THR A 16 -6.72 1.73 -5.79
C THR A 16 -7.52 0.55 -6.34
N ASP A 17 -8.62 0.84 -7.03
CA ASP A 17 -9.38 -0.20 -7.72
C ASP A 17 -8.52 -0.84 -8.81
N HIS A 18 -8.81 -2.09 -9.17
CA HIS A 18 -8.04 -2.82 -10.18
C HIS A 18 -8.11 -2.14 -11.55
N ASP A 19 -6.93 -1.84 -12.10
CA ASP A 19 -6.69 -1.34 -13.46
C ASP A 19 -7.50 -0.07 -13.83
N ASN A 20 -7.97 0.71 -12.83
CA ASN A 20 -8.85 1.86 -13.06
C ASN A 20 -8.77 2.88 -11.93
N VAL A 21 -8.65 4.17 -12.27
CA VAL A 21 -8.58 5.28 -11.30
C VAL A 21 -9.94 5.83 -10.89
N MET A 22 -11.03 5.43 -11.54
CA MET A 22 -12.35 6.03 -11.38
C MET A 22 -12.86 5.99 -9.94
N GLY A 23 -12.68 4.87 -9.22
CA GLY A 23 -13.05 4.77 -7.81
C GLY A 23 -12.33 5.77 -6.94
N GLY A 24 -11.02 5.98 -7.20
CA GLY A 24 -10.21 7.00 -6.54
C GLY A 24 -10.71 8.42 -6.81
N LEU A 25 -11.05 8.74 -8.06
CA LEU A 25 -11.60 10.05 -8.45
C LEU A 25 -12.97 10.32 -7.82
N VAL A 26 -13.87 9.34 -7.84
CA VAL A 26 -15.17 9.42 -7.17
C VAL A 26 -14.99 9.58 -5.67
N GLY A 27 -14.08 8.82 -5.07
CA GLY A 27 -13.73 8.91 -3.66
C GLY A 27 -13.17 10.29 -3.28
N LYS A 28 -12.25 10.85 -4.09
CA LYS A 28 -11.71 12.20 -3.92
C LYS A 28 -12.80 13.27 -3.94
N LYS A 29 -13.75 13.17 -4.89
CA LYS A 29 -14.92 14.06 -4.94
C LYS A 29 -15.82 13.90 -3.71
N ALA A 30 -16.12 12.66 -3.31
CA ALA A 30 -16.96 12.38 -2.15
C ALA A 30 -16.34 12.83 -0.82
N ALA A 31 -15.01 12.83 -0.72
CA ALA A 31 -14.29 13.24 0.48
C ALA A 31 -14.37 14.76 0.75
N ARG A 32 -14.70 15.59 -0.24
CA ARG A 32 -14.75 17.06 -0.10
C ARG A 32 -15.70 17.54 1.00
N LYS A 33 -16.72 16.77 1.33
CA LYS A 33 -17.66 17.10 2.42
C LYS A 33 -17.08 16.87 3.82
N TYR A 34 -15.93 16.20 3.94
CA TYR A 34 -15.27 15.91 5.22
C TYR A 34 -14.02 16.77 5.38
N ARG A 35 -14.07 17.76 6.28
CA ARG A 35 -13.03 18.78 6.45
C ARG A 35 -11.63 18.21 6.72
N ASN A 36 -11.55 17.12 7.48
CA ASN A 36 -10.29 16.53 7.96
C ASN A 36 -10.02 15.13 7.39
N PHE A 37 -10.57 14.83 6.20
CA PHE A 37 -10.35 13.54 5.56
C PHE A 37 -9.94 13.73 4.11
N ARG A 38 -8.89 13.05 3.69
CA ARG A 38 -8.36 13.15 2.33
C ARG A 38 -8.45 11.80 1.61
N VAL A 39 -8.74 11.84 0.32
CA VAL A 39 -8.62 10.69 -0.57
C VAL A 39 -7.58 11.01 -1.63
N ILE A 40 -6.58 10.15 -1.76
CA ILE A 40 -5.61 10.17 -2.84
C ILE A 40 -6.08 9.14 -3.86
N PRO A 41 -6.30 9.53 -5.13
CA PRO A 41 -6.65 8.59 -6.18
C PRO A 41 -5.44 7.76 -6.59
N GLY A 42 -5.72 6.57 -7.11
CA GLY A 42 -4.74 5.65 -7.65
C GLY A 42 -5.42 4.46 -8.30
N ALA A 43 -4.64 3.47 -8.67
CA ALA A 43 -5.11 2.21 -9.20
C ALA A 43 -4.18 1.06 -8.79
N GLU A 44 -4.69 -0.16 -8.69
CA GLU A 44 -3.88 -1.36 -8.56
C GLU A 44 -3.69 -1.98 -9.94
N ILE A 45 -2.52 -1.74 -10.54
CA ILE A 45 -2.21 -2.14 -11.92
C ILE A 45 -1.80 -3.61 -11.96
N SER A 46 -2.47 -4.38 -12.81
CA SER A 46 -2.13 -5.78 -13.12
C SER A 46 -0.99 -5.82 -14.13
N SER A 47 0.28 -5.80 -13.66
CA SER A 47 1.46 -5.99 -14.50
C SER A 47 1.63 -7.46 -14.90
N GLN A 48 2.62 -7.76 -15.76
CA GLN A 48 2.94 -9.15 -16.15
C GLN A 48 3.40 -10.01 -14.96
N SER A 49 4.05 -9.40 -13.97
CA SER A 49 4.66 -10.10 -12.83
C SER A 49 3.86 -10.01 -11.53
N GLY A 50 2.81 -9.20 -11.46
CA GLY A 50 2.00 -9.01 -10.26
C GLY A 50 1.40 -7.62 -10.17
N HIS A 51 0.90 -7.26 -9.00
CA HIS A 51 0.19 -6.00 -8.81
C HIS A 51 1.12 -4.88 -8.34
N ILE A 52 0.91 -3.69 -8.92
CA ILE A 52 1.62 -2.46 -8.56
C ILE A 52 0.58 -1.38 -8.24
N LEU A 53 0.65 -0.80 -7.05
CA LEU A 53 -0.18 0.35 -6.70
C LEU A 53 0.41 1.60 -7.36
N ALA A 54 -0.35 2.19 -8.26
CA ALA A 54 -0.09 3.51 -8.83
C ALA A 54 -0.78 4.54 -7.93
N ILE A 55 -0.03 5.29 -7.14
CA ILE A 55 -0.58 6.20 -6.15
C ILE A 55 -0.40 7.64 -6.61
N GLY A 56 -1.45 8.46 -6.50
CA GLY A 56 -1.40 9.88 -6.85
C GLY A 56 -1.63 10.16 -8.33
N ILE A 57 -2.15 9.21 -9.08
CA ILE A 57 -2.50 9.38 -10.50
C ILE A 57 -4.01 9.59 -10.68
N GLU A 58 -4.38 10.29 -11.75
CA GLU A 58 -5.77 10.56 -12.13
C GLU A 58 -6.11 10.06 -13.55
N THR A 59 -5.18 9.30 -14.15
CA THR A 59 -5.31 8.69 -15.49
C THR A 59 -4.92 7.22 -15.40
N ASP A 60 -5.62 6.38 -16.13
CA ASP A 60 -5.38 4.94 -16.15
C ASP A 60 -4.00 4.61 -16.77
N VAL A 61 -3.34 3.62 -16.18
CA VAL A 61 -2.12 3.00 -16.72
C VAL A 61 -2.52 1.68 -17.40
N PRO A 62 -2.02 1.39 -18.61
CA PRO A 62 -2.30 0.13 -19.28
C PRO A 62 -1.84 -1.06 -18.43
N LYS A 63 -2.67 -2.09 -18.36
CA LYS A 63 -2.33 -3.36 -17.71
C LYS A 63 -1.46 -4.26 -18.59
N ARG A 64 -0.86 -5.28 -17.99
CA ARG A 64 -0.03 -6.31 -18.64
C ARG A 64 1.27 -5.78 -19.25
N LEU A 65 1.72 -4.62 -18.81
CA LEU A 65 3.08 -4.15 -19.08
C LEU A 65 4.08 -4.90 -18.17
N SER A 66 5.38 -4.85 -18.52
CA SER A 66 6.43 -5.27 -17.59
C SER A 66 6.40 -4.41 -16.31
N VAL A 67 7.13 -4.80 -15.28
CA VAL A 67 7.22 -4.00 -14.05
C VAL A 67 7.84 -2.64 -14.34
N GLU A 68 8.92 -2.62 -15.12
CA GLU A 68 9.65 -1.41 -15.50
C GLU A 68 8.77 -0.44 -16.30
N GLU A 69 8.10 -0.92 -17.34
CA GLU A 69 7.19 -0.09 -18.15
C GLU A 69 6.02 0.43 -17.30
N THR A 70 5.49 -0.39 -16.39
CA THR A 70 4.41 0.03 -15.47
C THR A 70 4.88 1.16 -14.56
N VAL A 71 6.09 1.02 -13.97
CA VAL A 71 6.69 2.05 -13.10
C VAL A 71 6.94 3.34 -13.87
N GLU A 72 7.51 3.25 -15.08
CA GLU A 72 7.75 4.42 -15.94
C GLU A 72 6.45 5.17 -16.25
N ARG A 73 5.39 4.46 -16.64
CA ARG A 73 4.08 5.09 -16.89
C ARG A 73 3.48 5.77 -15.66
N ILE A 74 3.65 5.16 -14.48
CA ILE A 74 3.22 5.78 -13.22
C ILE A 74 4.00 7.07 -12.96
N HIS A 75 5.32 7.06 -13.18
CA HIS A 75 6.17 8.24 -13.02
C HIS A 75 5.83 9.34 -14.02
N ASP A 76 5.57 9.03 -15.29
CA ASP A 76 5.12 9.99 -16.32
C ASP A 76 3.85 10.74 -15.90
N LEU A 77 2.98 10.09 -15.10
CA LEU A 77 1.77 10.67 -14.54
C LEU A 77 1.99 11.40 -13.20
N GLY A 78 3.25 11.50 -12.74
CA GLY A 78 3.63 12.13 -11.48
C GLY A 78 3.35 11.29 -10.22
N GLY A 79 2.92 10.04 -10.39
CA GLY A 79 2.61 9.11 -9.31
C GLY A 79 3.82 8.46 -8.67
N ILE A 80 3.57 7.57 -7.72
CA ILE A 80 4.54 6.65 -7.13
C ILE A 80 4.07 5.21 -7.32
N ALA A 81 5.02 4.31 -7.56
CA ALA A 81 4.78 2.89 -7.80
C ALA A 81 5.14 2.07 -6.57
N ILE A 82 4.16 1.37 -5.98
CA ILE A 82 4.38 0.52 -4.80
C ILE A 82 4.06 -0.93 -5.14
N ALA A 83 5.00 -1.83 -4.88
CA ALA A 83 4.76 -3.27 -5.02
C ALA A 83 3.67 -3.73 -4.05
N SER A 84 2.51 -4.13 -4.58
CA SER A 84 1.37 -4.62 -3.80
C SER A 84 1.60 -6.07 -3.39
N HIS A 85 1.44 -6.38 -2.10
CA HIS A 85 1.50 -7.75 -1.52
C HIS A 85 2.45 -8.72 -2.27
N PRO A 86 3.75 -8.40 -2.46
CA PRO A 86 4.64 -9.03 -3.45
C PRO A 86 4.90 -10.53 -3.24
N PHE A 87 4.60 -11.06 -2.07
CA PHE A 87 4.72 -12.49 -1.73
C PHE A 87 3.38 -13.17 -1.45
N SER A 88 2.26 -12.55 -1.86
CA SER A 88 0.95 -13.15 -1.68
C SER A 88 0.84 -14.48 -2.45
N ARG A 89 0.34 -15.50 -1.77
CA ARG A 89 0.02 -16.80 -2.39
C ARG A 89 -1.36 -16.84 -3.03
N ARG A 90 -2.17 -15.82 -2.79
CA ARG A 90 -3.55 -15.72 -3.30
C ARG A 90 -3.61 -15.06 -4.66
N VAL A 91 -2.61 -14.23 -4.97
CA VAL A 91 -2.47 -13.52 -6.23
C VAL A 91 -1.38 -14.18 -7.07
N ARG A 92 -1.67 -14.42 -8.33
CA ARG A 92 -0.71 -15.00 -9.27
C ARG A 92 -0.88 -14.35 -10.65
N PRO A 93 0.24 -13.93 -11.29
CA PRO A 93 1.59 -13.93 -10.75
C PRO A 93 1.76 -13.00 -9.54
N SER A 94 2.89 -13.08 -8.83
CA SER A 94 3.23 -12.27 -7.68
C SER A 94 4.65 -11.75 -7.84
N LEU A 95 4.85 -10.45 -7.61
CA LEU A 95 6.09 -9.70 -7.96
C LEU A 95 7.37 -10.32 -7.40
N ARG A 96 7.33 -10.88 -6.19
CA ARG A 96 8.53 -11.40 -5.53
C ARG A 96 9.68 -10.37 -5.58
N GLU A 97 10.85 -10.78 -6.07
CA GLU A 97 12.05 -9.94 -6.20
C GLU A 97 11.88 -8.80 -7.20
N GLU A 98 10.95 -8.90 -8.17
CA GLU A 98 10.61 -7.82 -9.09
C GLU A 98 10.12 -6.55 -8.35
N CYS A 99 9.63 -6.69 -7.11
CA CYS A 99 9.23 -5.56 -6.27
C CYS A 99 10.38 -4.58 -5.99
N LEU A 100 11.64 -4.97 -6.16
CA LEU A 100 12.80 -4.08 -6.03
C LEU A 100 12.87 -3.01 -7.13
N LYS A 101 12.13 -3.17 -8.21
CA LYS A 101 12.05 -2.20 -9.32
C LYS A 101 11.05 -1.08 -9.08
N THR A 102 10.24 -1.16 -8.00
CA THR A 102 9.25 -0.15 -7.63
C THR A 102 9.81 0.85 -6.61
N ASP A 103 9.14 1.97 -6.37
CA ASP A 103 9.59 3.01 -5.42
C ASP A 103 9.55 2.56 -3.97
N GLY A 104 8.63 1.65 -3.64
CA GLY A 104 8.47 1.11 -2.30
C GLY A 104 7.73 -0.22 -2.30
N ILE A 105 7.72 -0.88 -1.16
CA ILE A 105 7.17 -2.24 -1.00
C ILE A 105 6.09 -2.23 0.07
N GLU A 106 4.92 -2.79 -0.24
CA GLU A 106 3.91 -3.09 0.76
C GLU A 106 4.38 -4.29 1.59
N VAL A 107 5.01 -3.99 2.72
CA VAL A 107 5.56 -5.01 3.62
C VAL A 107 4.51 -5.61 4.55
N PHE A 108 3.40 -4.90 4.75
CA PHE A 108 2.27 -5.42 5.51
C PHE A 108 0.96 -5.19 4.75
N ASN A 109 0.38 -6.28 4.27
CA ASN A 109 -0.98 -6.30 3.73
C ASN A 109 -1.88 -7.06 4.70
N ALA A 110 -3.00 -6.44 5.10
CA ALA A 110 -3.89 -7.01 6.12
C ALA A 110 -4.61 -8.29 5.67
N THR A 111 -4.69 -8.55 4.35
CA THR A 111 -5.31 -9.76 3.79
C THR A 111 -4.33 -10.90 3.60
N ASN A 112 -3.02 -10.65 3.65
CA ASN A 112 -2.00 -11.66 3.51
C ASN A 112 -2.05 -12.71 4.63
N ARG A 113 -1.57 -13.91 4.31
CA ARG A 113 -1.49 -15.04 5.24
C ARG A 113 -0.11 -15.69 5.22
N GLY A 114 0.18 -16.45 6.28
CA GLY A 114 1.45 -17.15 6.40
C GLY A 114 2.63 -16.20 6.50
N LEU A 115 3.70 -16.47 5.75
CA LEU A 115 4.96 -15.74 5.80
C LEU A 115 5.07 -14.59 4.78
N ALA A 116 4.00 -14.29 4.01
CA ALA A 116 4.08 -13.31 2.93
C ALA A 116 4.54 -11.92 3.41
N ASN A 117 3.96 -11.40 4.50
CA ASN A 117 4.39 -10.13 5.08
C ASN A 117 5.82 -10.20 5.65
N VAL A 118 6.20 -11.34 6.24
CA VAL A 118 7.56 -11.55 6.77
C VAL A 118 8.60 -11.51 5.65
N GLN A 119 8.31 -12.16 4.52
CA GLN A 119 9.18 -12.16 3.35
C GLN A 119 9.32 -10.74 2.76
N ALA A 120 8.22 -9.99 2.66
CA ALA A 120 8.23 -8.61 2.18
C ALA A 120 9.05 -7.69 3.11
N VAL A 121 8.87 -7.80 4.44
CA VAL A 121 9.67 -7.06 5.43
C VAL A 121 11.16 -7.39 5.28
N SER A 122 11.51 -8.69 5.19
CA SER A 122 12.90 -9.12 5.05
C SER A 122 13.54 -8.53 3.79
N LEU A 123 12.85 -8.66 2.65
CA LEU A 123 13.38 -8.16 1.37
C LEU A 123 13.54 -6.64 1.36
N ALA A 124 12.53 -5.89 1.81
CA ALA A 124 12.59 -4.43 1.88
C ALA A 124 13.76 -3.98 2.76
N ARG A 125 13.91 -4.58 3.94
CA ARG A 125 14.98 -4.27 4.89
C ARG A 125 16.37 -4.55 4.31
N THR A 126 16.56 -5.74 3.74
CA THR A 126 17.87 -6.14 3.20
C THR A 126 18.33 -5.23 2.06
N ASN A 127 17.37 -4.69 1.28
CA ASN A 127 17.66 -3.86 0.11
C ASN A 127 17.44 -2.36 0.35
N GLY A 128 17.20 -1.91 1.59
CA GLY A 128 17.00 -0.50 1.91
C GLY A 128 15.80 0.13 1.19
N ARG A 129 14.74 -0.63 0.89
CA ARG A 129 13.58 -0.14 0.14
C ARG A 129 12.55 0.51 1.07
N PRO A 130 11.92 1.63 0.66
CA PRO A 130 10.79 2.22 1.39
C PRO A 130 9.69 1.20 1.66
N ALA A 131 9.16 1.21 2.89
CA ALA A 131 8.16 0.26 3.33
C ALA A 131 6.80 0.93 3.50
N THR A 132 5.74 0.28 3.05
CA THR A 132 4.35 0.72 3.23
C THR A 132 3.49 -0.39 3.81
N ALA A 133 2.26 -0.05 4.20
CA ALA A 133 1.26 -0.99 4.65
C ALA A 133 -0.12 -0.61 4.12
N GLY A 134 -0.95 -1.60 3.82
CA GLY A 134 -2.31 -1.41 3.34
C GLY A 134 -3.31 -2.40 3.90
N SER A 135 -4.58 -1.99 3.97
CA SER A 135 -5.66 -2.87 4.40
C SER A 135 -6.12 -3.83 3.31
N ASP A 136 -5.85 -3.52 2.04
CA ASP A 136 -6.34 -4.25 0.86
C ASP A 136 -7.83 -4.56 1.01
N SER A 137 -8.59 -3.50 1.24
CA SER A 137 -9.94 -3.58 1.77
C SER A 137 -11.01 -3.62 0.69
N HIS A 138 -11.57 -4.78 0.44
CA HIS A 138 -12.74 -4.98 -0.42
C HIS A 138 -14.08 -4.85 0.33
N TRP A 139 -14.04 -4.64 1.64
CA TRP A 139 -15.21 -4.60 2.52
C TRP A 139 -15.14 -3.48 3.53
N VAL A 140 -16.26 -2.81 3.79
CA VAL A 140 -16.34 -1.74 4.81
C VAL A 140 -15.75 -2.17 6.17
N ARG A 141 -15.88 -3.45 6.54
CA ARG A 141 -15.36 -3.99 7.80
C ARG A 141 -13.84 -4.03 7.92
N THR A 142 -13.13 -4.06 6.79
CA THR A 142 -11.68 -4.22 6.76
C THR A 142 -10.93 -2.91 6.51
N VAL A 143 -11.63 -1.84 6.13
CA VAL A 143 -11.03 -0.50 5.96
C VAL A 143 -10.28 -0.08 7.22
N GLY A 144 -9.08 0.48 7.05
CA GLY A 144 -8.26 0.97 8.16
C GLY A 144 -7.66 -0.13 9.05
N LYS A 145 -7.65 -1.39 8.60
CA LYS A 145 -6.97 -2.49 9.32
C LYS A 145 -5.46 -2.39 9.24
N ALA A 146 -4.93 -1.76 8.23
CA ALA A 146 -3.52 -1.43 8.11
C ALA A 146 -3.35 -0.16 7.29
N GLY A 147 -2.21 0.49 7.44
CA GLY A 147 -1.87 1.73 6.76
C GLY A 147 -0.56 2.32 7.26
N ILE A 148 -0.34 3.56 6.88
CA ILE A 148 0.84 4.34 7.25
C ILE A 148 0.44 5.53 8.13
N ILE A 149 1.39 6.00 8.93
CA ILE A 149 1.32 7.25 9.68
C ILE A 149 2.37 8.16 9.08
N CYS A 150 1.94 9.27 8.49
CA CYS A 150 2.77 10.24 7.79
C CYS A 150 2.03 11.58 7.68
N ASP A 151 2.74 12.63 7.35
CA ASP A 151 2.18 13.97 7.13
C ASP A 151 1.90 14.21 5.64
N ASP A 152 2.82 13.81 4.76
CA ASP A 152 2.73 13.88 3.30
C ASP A 152 2.92 12.49 2.69
N PRO A 153 1.83 11.73 2.42
CA PRO A 153 1.91 10.35 1.99
C PRO A 153 2.84 10.09 0.79
N LEU A 154 2.78 10.93 -0.24
CA LEU A 154 3.57 10.71 -1.45
C LEU A 154 5.06 10.95 -1.21
N ASN A 155 5.40 12.05 -0.54
CA ASN A 155 6.79 12.38 -0.26
C ASN A 155 7.38 11.50 0.84
N ASP A 156 6.62 11.22 1.90
CA ASP A 156 7.10 10.41 3.03
C ASP A 156 7.31 8.94 2.63
N ILE A 157 6.46 8.39 1.74
CA ILE A 157 6.70 7.07 1.17
C ILE A 157 7.99 7.06 0.35
N ARG A 158 8.19 8.02 -0.58
CA ARG A 158 9.42 8.11 -1.39
C ARG A 158 10.68 8.19 -0.53
N ARG A 159 10.61 8.89 0.60
CA ARG A 159 11.73 9.09 1.54
C ARG A 159 11.87 7.94 2.55
N GLY A 160 10.96 6.98 2.59
CA GLY A 160 10.93 5.94 3.61
C GLY A 160 10.65 6.48 5.03
N GLN A 161 9.96 7.62 5.15
CA GLN A 161 9.67 8.31 6.42
C GLN A 161 8.29 7.98 6.98
N THR A 162 7.77 6.82 6.67
CA THR A 162 6.47 6.36 7.15
C THR A 162 6.60 5.46 8.38
N ARG A 163 5.65 5.56 9.31
CA ARG A 163 5.45 4.54 10.35
C ARG A 163 4.26 3.67 9.98
N LEU A 164 4.38 2.39 10.18
CA LEU A 164 3.37 1.43 9.76
C LEU A 164 2.49 1.04 10.95
N PHE A 165 1.21 0.80 10.69
CA PHE A 165 0.31 0.13 11.61
C PHE A 165 -0.47 -0.97 10.90
N GLY A 166 -0.89 -2.01 11.62
CA GLY A 166 -1.71 -3.03 11.00
C GLY A 166 -2.18 -4.14 11.92
N THR A 167 -3.34 -4.69 11.54
CA THR A 167 -3.90 -5.93 12.07
C THR A 167 -4.42 -6.75 10.90
N TYR A 168 -4.38 -8.08 11.02
CA TYR A 168 -4.93 -8.94 9.96
C TYR A 168 -6.44 -8.80 9.83
N ALA A 169 -6.93 -8.76 8.59
CA ALA A 169 -8.35 -8.63 8.26
C ALA A 169 -9.17 -9.91 8.54
N SER A 170 -8.53 -11.05 8.80
CA SER A 170 -9.19 -12.36 8.97
C SER A 170 -10.05 -12.41 10.24
N LEU A 171 -11.34 -12.72 10.06
CA LEU A 171 -12.34 -12.85 11.12
C LEU A 171 -12.11 -14.06 12.05
N TRP A 172 -11.24 -15.01 11.69
CA TRP A 172 -11.10 -16.30 12.41
C TRP A 172 -9.89 -16.40 13.32
N ARG A 173 -8.94 -15.48 13.29
CA ARG A 173 -7.85 -15.39 14.26
C ARG A 173 -7.42 -13.92 14.37
N MET A 174 -7.99 -13.19 15.31
CA MET A 174 -7.43 -11.93 15.80
C MET A 174 -6.13 -12.22 16.56
N ARG A 175 -5.08 -12.59 15.86
CA ARG A 175 -3.74 -12.38 16.38
C ARG A 175 -3.38 -10.95 16.02
N VAL A 176 -3.53 -10.06 16.99
CA VAL A 176 -2.96 -8.72 16.97
C VAL A 176 -1.46 -8.90 16.78
N PHE A 177 -1.01 -8.77 15.55
CA PHE A 177 0.41 -8.63 15.29
C PHE A 177 0.74 -7.19 15.67
N ASN A 178 1.24 -7.01 16.90
CA ASN A 178 1.58 -5.69 17.39
C ASN A 178 2.81 -5.22 16.62
N PHE A 179 2.57 -4.46 15.53
CA PHE A 179 3.61 -3.92 14.64
C PHE A 179 4.58 -3.01 15.42
N ARG A 180 4.18 -2.53 16.63
CA ARG A 180 5.11 -1.90 17.57
C ARG A 180 6.29 -2.81 17.94
N GLN A 181 6.11 -4.13 18.00
CA GLN A 181 7.22 -5.05 18.26
C GLN A 181 8.09 -5.28 17.01
N LEU A 182 7.50 -5.31 15.81
CA LEU A 182 8.30 -5.33 14.56
C LEU A 182 8.93 -3.96 14.27
N ALA A 183 8.21 -2.88 14.47
CA ALA A 183 8.75 -1.53 14.33
C ALA A 183 9.79 -1.21 15.40
N SER A 184 9.64 -1.68 16.66
CA SER A 184 10.69 -1.51 17.69
C SER A 184 11.93 -2.37 17.38
N ALA A 185 11.78 -3.53 16.77
CA ALA A 185 12.91 -4.29 16.22
C ALA A 185 13.54 -3.62 14.98
N LEU A 186 12.76 -2.78 14.24
CA LEU A 186 13.19 -2.03 13.07
C LEU A 186 13.71 -0.62 13.45
N VAL A 187 13.16 0.01 14.50
CA VAL A 187 13.43 1.41 14.90
C VAL A 187 14.56 1.52 15.94
N ASN A 188 14.84 0.47 16.72
CA ASN A 188 15.95 0.49 17.70
C ASN A 188 17.35 0.24 17.09
N ARG A 189 17.47 0.24 15.77
CA ARG A 189 18.76 0.44 15.09
C ARG A 189 18.56 1.49 14.00
N PRO A 190 19.41 2.54 13.92
CA PRO A 190 19.32 3.53 12.86
C PRO A 190 19.76 2.88 11.55
N ILE A 191 18.83 2.28 10.84
CA ILE A 191 19.03 1.61 9.54
C ILE A 191 18.63 2.54 8.40
N TRP A 192 18.03 3.67 8.75
CA TRP A 192 17.62 4.70 7.80
C TRP A 192 18.45 5.98 8.06
N LYS A 193 19.77 5.92 7.84
CA LYS A 193 20.63 7.06 7.54
C LYS A 193 21.10 6.93 6.12
#